data_4984fbebe029e0d598048ead508a3216
#
_entry.id   4984fbebe029e0d598048ead508a3216
#
_cell.length_a   1.000
_cell.length_b   1.000
_cell.length_c   1.000
_cell.angle_alpha   90.00
_cell.angle_beta   90.00
_cell.angle_gamma   90.00
#
_symmetry.space_group_name_H-M   'P 1'
#
loop_
_entity.id
_entity.type
_entity.pdbx_description
1 polymer ?
#
loop_
_entity_poly.entity_id
_entity_poly.type
_entity_poly.pdbx_seq_one_letter_code
_entity_poly.pdbx_strand_id
1 'polypeptide(L)'
;MKNMNEKIDNFIYENNDRIDKIVNEKAEIIIDIDEISLKGNHNLENALFIIGTGKILNIPNEVIAQFLKTTKALEHRLENFFLKKNTLFVNDSKGTNVESTIKAIEAFKNKIILIAGGENKKICNDELIKKINERVGFVYLIGETGAILAEEMEKIGYKKYKNLGTLEKVLVDIKENLDFEDSQTILFSPATASFDQFKNFEERGKIFKELTNKILRENQIER
;
A
#
# COMPACT_ATOMS: atom_id res chain seq x y z
N MET A 1 -23.05 17.56 -10.32
CA MET A 1 -22.42 16.24 -10.47
C MET A 1 -22.47 15.68 -11.91
N LYS A 2 -23.60 15.71 -12.65
CA LYS A 2 -23.65 15.24 -14.05
C LYS A 2 -22.61 15.88 -14.99
N ASN A 3 -22.36 17.19 -14.86
CA ASN A 3 -21.40 17.91 -15.73
C ASN A 3 -19.91 17.61 -15.44
N MET A 4 -19.60 17.01 -14.30
CA MET A 4 -18.21 16.67 -13.94
C MET A 4 -17.79 15.33 -14.53
N ASN A 5 -18.70 14.35 -14.52
CA ASN A 5 -18.44 13.05 -15.12
C ASN A 5 -18.31 13.13 -16.64
N GLU A 6 -19.18 13.88 -17.34
CA GLU A 6 -19.08 14.09 -18.79
C GLU A 6 -17.76 14.75 -19.23
N LYS A 7 -17.12 15.56 -18.37
CA LYS A 7 -15.81 16.17 -18.67
C LYS A 7 -14.63 15.24 -18.38
N ILE A 8 -14.80 14.30 -17.45
CA ILE A 8 -13.76 13.30 -17.10
C ILE A 8 -13.72 12.18 -18.16
N ASP A 9 -14.86 11.80 -18.72
CA ASP A 9 -14.98 10.77 -19.78
C ASP A 9 -14.27 11.14 -21.09
N ASN A 10 -13.84 12.38 -21.25
CA ASN A 10 -13.08 12.85 -22.42
C ASN A 10 -11.55 12.68 -22.28
N PHE A 11 -11.07 12.02 -21.22
CA PHE A 11 -9.67 11.64 -21.08
C PHE A 11 -9.49 10.20 -21.54
N ILE A 12 -8.86 10.02 -22.70
CA ILE A 12 -8.60 8.69 -23.25
C ILE A 12 -7.19 8.25 -22.92
N TYR A 13 -7.15 7.01 -22.53
CA TYR A 13 -6.02 6.16 -22.35
C TYR A 13 -5.71 5.49 -23.69
N GLU A 14 -4.83 6.03 -24.47
CA GLU A 14 -4.40 5.33 -25.68
C GLU A 14 -2.88 5.25 -25.80
N ASN A 15 -2.44 4.04 -26.14
CA ASN A 15 -1.08 3.63 -26.47
C ASN A 15 -0.05 3.71 -25.36
N ASN A 16 -0.12 2.70 -24.54
CA ASN A 16 0.95 2.08 -23.75
C ASN A 16 1.72 2.96 -22.76
N ASP A 17 1.92 4.27 -22.98
CA ASP A 17 2.82 5.05 -22.12
C ASP A 17 2.43 6.53 -21.93
N ARG A 18 1.27 6.96 -22.42
CA ARG A 18 0.90 8.38 -22.42
C ARG A 18 -0.50 8.64 -21.91
N ILE A 19 -0.68 9.78 -21.24
CA ILE A 19 -1.99 10.31 -20.87
C ILE A 19 -2.29 11.47 -21.81
N ASP A 20 -3.24 11.24 -22.72
CA ASP A 20 -3.67 12.22 -23.70
C ASP A 20 -5.00 12.85 -23.30
N LYS A 21 -5.13 14.16 -23.51
CA LYS A 21 -6.41 14.85 -23.43
C LYS A 21 -6.96 15.02 -24.83
N ILE A 22 -8.17 14.50 -25.10
CA ILE A 22 -8.89 14.81 -26.31
C ILE A 22 -9.68 16.11 -26.09
N VAL A 23 -9.31 17.18 -26.82
CA VAL A 23 -10.04 18.44 -26.87
C VAL A 23 -10.30 18.75 -28.31
N ASN A 24 -11.58 18.82 -28.71
CA ASN A 24 -11.99 19.18 -30.07
C ASN A 24 -11.26 18.40 -31.16
N GLU A 25 -11.23 17.07 -31.07
CA GLU A 25 -10.62 16.15 -32.02
C GLU A 25 -9.08 16.21 -32.14
N LYS A 26 -8.42 16.94 -31.23
CA LYS A 26 -6.95 16.94 -31.14
C LYS A 26 -6.52 16.28 -29.82
N ALA A 27 -5.69 15.24 -29.93
CA ALA A 27 -4.99 14.67 -28.78
C ALA A 27 -3.90 15.64 -28.31
N GLU A 28 -3.87 15.94 -27.01
CA GLU A 28 -2.85 16.76 -26.38
C GLU A 28 -2.11 15.93 -25.35
N ILE A 29 -0.81 15.72 -25.55
CA ILE A 29 0.03 14.99 -24.59
C ILE A 29 0.29 15.91 -23.41
N ILE A 30 -0.04 15.44 -22.19
CA ILE A 30 0.18 16.18 -20.95
C ILE A 30 1.46 15.68 -20.26
N ILE A 31 1.62 14.36 -20.18
CA ILE A 31 2.76 13.72 -19.53
C ILE A 31 2.88 12.28 -20.03
N ASP A 32 4.11 11.77 -20.14
CA ASP A 32 4.35 10.34 -20.35
C ASP A 32 4.20 9.57 -19.03
N ILE A 33 3.60 8.37 -19.07
CA ILE A 33 3.36 7.56 -17.87
C ILE A 33 4.64 7.28 -17.11
N ASP A 34 5.74 7.06 -17.83
CA ASP A 34 7.03 6.80 -17.23
C ASP A 34 7.62 7.98 -16.46
N GLU A 35 7.19 9.20 -16.75
CA GLU A 35 7.60 10.41 -16.04
C GLU A 35 6.81 10.65 -14.75
N ILE A 36 5.66 9.98 -14.57
CA ILE A 36 4.87 10.09 -13.33
C ILE A 36 5.67 9.47 -12.18
N SER A 37 5.90 10.25 -11.14
CA SER A 37 6.72 9.83 -10.01
C SER A 37 6.12 8.67 -9.21
N LEU A 38 4.79 8.64 -9.04
CA LEU A 38 4.06 7.61 -8.33
C LEU A 38 3.66 6.49 -9.28
N LYS A 39 4.32 5.33 -9.16
CA LYS A 39 4.06 4.17 -10.02
C LYS A 39 2.86 3.33 -9.57
N GLY A 40 2.31 2.54 -10.49
CA GLY A 40 1.20 1.62 -10.26
C GLY A 40 -0.15 2.12 -10.73
N ASN A 41 -1.04 1.18 -11.10
CA ASN A 41 -2.32 1.49 -11.77
C ASN A 41 -3.21 2.43 -10.94
N HIS A 42 -3.29 2.23 -9.62
CA HIS A 42 -4.06 3.10 -8.74
C HIS A 42 -3.54 4.55 -8.70
N ASN A 43 -2.22 4.76 -8.84
CA ASN A 43 -1.65 6.09 -8.94
C ASN A 43 -1.86 6.70 -10.32
N LEU A 44 -1.97 5.89 -11.34
CA LEU A 44 -2.34 6.34 -12.68
C LEU A 44 -3.80 6.83 -12.70
N GLU A 45 -4.73 6.11 -12.06
CA GLU A 45 -6.10 6.59 -11.85
C GLU A 45 -6.12 7.94 -11.11
N ASN A 46 -5.34 8.06 -10.03
CA ASN A 46 -5.20 9.34 -9.31
C ASN A 46 -4.63 10.46 -10.21
N ALA A 47 -3.65 10.15 -11.05
CA ALA A 47 -3.09 11.12 -12.01
C ALA A 47 -4.14 11.59 -13.01
N LEU A 48 -4.99 10.69 -13.52
CA LEU A 48 -6.12 11.05 -14.39
C LEU A 48 -7.09 12.00 -13.69
N PHE A 49 -7.43 11.76 -12.43
CA PHE A 49 -8.26 12.68 -11.64
C PHE A 49 -7.61 14.05 -11.46
N ILE A 50 -6.30 14.09 -11.18
CA ILE A 50 -5.54 15.34 -11.04
C ILE A 50 -5.56 16.11 -12.36
N ILE A 51 -5.31 15.45 -13.48
CA ILE A 51 -5.35 16.04 -14.81
C ILE A 51 -6.76 16.59 -15.10
N GLY A 52 -7.80 15.76 -14.90
CA GLY A 52 -9.20 16.17 -15.14
C GLY A 52 -9.60 17.39 -14.32
N THR A 53 -9.28 17.38 -13.02
CA THR A 53 -9.55 18.49 -12.12
C THR A 53 -8.77 19.74 -12.53
N GLY A 54 -7.46 19.58 -12.82
CA GLY A 54 -6.61 20.69 -13.26
C GLY A 54 -7.13 21.35 -14.54
N LYS A 55 -7.62 20.55 -15.49
CA LYS A 55 -8.22 21.08 -16.73
C LYS A 55 -9.55 21.81 -16.50
N ILE A 56 -10.38 21.33 -15.59
CA ILE A 56 -11.61 22.03 -15.18
C ILE A 56 -11.30 23.40 -14.58
N LEU A 57 -10.22 23.46 -13.79
CA LEU A 57 -9.74 24.68 -13.12
C LEU A 57 -8.85 25.56 -14.02
N ASN A 58 -8.64 25.21 -15.30
CA ASN A 58 -7.79 25.90 -16.24
C ASN A 58 -6.32 26.03 -15.79
N ILE A 59 -5.81 25.02 -15.09
CA ILE A 59 -4.39 24.96 -14.72
C ILE A 59 -3.57 24.58 -15.98
N PRO A 60 -2.46 25.29 -16.28
CA PRO A 60 -1.59 24.97 -17.41
C PRO A 60 -1.06 23.53 -17.37
N ASN A 61 -0.91 22.88 -18.54
CA ASN A 61 -0.42 21.52 -18.64
C ASN A 61 0.94 21.32 -17.99
N GLU A 62 1.83 22.29 -18.18
CA GLU A 62 3.19 22.27 -17.62
C GLU A 62 3.18 22.21 -16.10
N VAL A 63 2.24 22.89 -15.44
CA VAL A 63 2.08 22.87 -13.98
C VAL A 63 1.55 21.50 -13.53
N ILE A 64 0.55 20.96 -14.25
CA ILE A 64 0.01 19.61 -13.96
C ILE A 64 1.11 18.55 -14.14
N ALA A 65 1.83 18.59 -15.26
CA ALA A 65 2.92 17.67 -15.55
C ALA A 65 4.02 17.76 -14.48
N GLN A 66 4.46 18.98 -14.14
CA GLN A 66 5.47 19.17 -13.10
C GLN A 66 5.03 18.63 -11.74
N PHE A 67 3.78 18.83 -11.36
CA PHE A 67 3.22 18.26 -10.14
C PHE A 67 3.30 16.72 -10.15
N LEU A 68 2.85 16.07 -11.24
CA LEU A 68 2.87 14.61 -11.38
C LEU A 68 4.31 14.03 -11.40
N LYS A 69 5.28 14.77 -11.95
CA LYS A 69 6.70 14.37 -11.96
C LYS A 69 7.36 14.46 -10.57
N THR A 70 6.91 15.39 -9.73
CA THR A 70 7.60 15.71 -8.47
C THR A 70 6.85 15.27 -7.22
N THR A 71 5.60 14.82 -7.35
CA THR A 71 4.79 14.36 -6.22
C THR A 71 5.41 13.13 -5.58
N LYS A 72 5.66 13.19 -4.28
CA LYS A 72 6.15 12.05 -3.50
C LYS A 72 4.99 11.22 -2.98
N ALA A 73 5.22 9.93 -2.81
CA ALA A 73 4.27 9.05 -2.11
C ALA A 73 3.93 9.63 -0.74
N LEU A 74 2.66 9.57 -0.39
CA LEU A 74 2.23 9.94 0.96
C LEU A 74 2.83 8.95 1.95
N GLU A 75 3.39 9.47 3.02
CA GLU A 75 3.91 8.67 4.13
C GLU A 75 2.82 7.69 4.62
N HIS A 76 3.20 6.48 4.95
CA HIS A 76 2.32 5.40 5.40
C HIS A 76 1.30 4.88 4.36
N ARG A 77 1.48 5.19 3.06
CA ARG A 77 0.62 4.69 1.99
C ARG A 77 1.46 3.97 0.93
N LEU A 78 1.51 2.63 1.00
CA LEU A 78 2.39 1.77 0.18
C LEU A 78 3.82 2.33 0.09
N GLU A 79 4.30 2.89 1.20
CA GLU A 79 5.60 3.53 1.31
C GLU A 79 6.71 2.48 1.36
N ASN A 80 7.53 2.39 0.29
CA ASN A 80 8.73 1.58 0.28
C ASN A 80 9.80 2.29 1.11
N PHE A 81 10.16 1.78 2.31
CA PHE A 81 11.02 2.54 3.22
C PHE A 81 12.28 1.79 3.67
N PHE A 82 12.32 0.46 3.50
CA PHE A 82 13.46 -0.33 3.94
C PHE A 82 13.65 -1.55 3.03
N LEU A 83 14.90 -1.84 2.68
CA LEU A 83 15.29 -3.00 1.90
C LEU A 83 16.38 -3.75 2.65
N LYS A 84 16.18 -5.05 2.88
CA LYS A 84 17.21 -5.94 3.42
C LYS A 84 17.41 -7.09 2.45
N LYS A 85 18.58 -7.11 1.79
CA LYS A 85 18.89 -8.04 0.69
C LYS A 85 17.78 -7.99 -0.39
N ASN A 86 17.05 -9.07 -0.61
CA ASN A 86 15.98 -9.15 -1.61
C ASN A 86 14.56 -8.95 -1.02
N THR A 87 14.48 -8.62 0.27
CA THR A 87 13.20 -8.41 0.98
C THR A 87 12.89 -6.93 1.14
N LEU A 88 11.80 -6.48 0.51
CA LEU A 88 11.29 -5.10 0.59
C LEU A 88 10.31 -4.97 1.76
N PHE A 89 10.44 -3.90 2.55
CA PHE A 89 9.48 -3.52 3.58
C PHE A 89 8.64 -2.34 3.13
N VAL A 90 7.33 -2.51 3.20
CA VAL A 90 6.33 -1.56 2.74
C VAL A 90 5.43 -1.16 3.90
N ASN A 91 5.35 0.14 4.13
CA ASN A 91 4.50 0.73 5.16
C ASN A 91 3.20 1.24 4.53
N ASP A 92 2.12 0.53 4.78
CA ASP A 92 0.75 0.91 4.42
C ASP A 92 -0.12 1.03 5.67
N SER A 93 0.41 1.65 6.72
CA SER A 93 -0.34 1.86 7.97
C SER A 93 -1.66 2.61 7.77
N LYS A 94 -1.79 3.38 6.67
CA LYS A 94 -3.03 4.05 6.26
C LYS A 94 -4.09 3.07 5.73
N GLY A 95 -3.76 1.82 5.45
CA GLY A 95 -4.69 0.73 5.12
C GLY A 95 -5.55 0.35 6.34
N THR A 96 -6.49 1.23 6.71
CA THR A 96 -7.32 1.11 7.92
C THR A 96 -8.65 0.40 7.68
N ASN A 97 -8.83 -0.19 6.53
CA ASN A 97 -10.00 -0.99 6.15
C ASN A 97 -9.63 -2.14 5.21
N VAL A 98 -10.52 -3.10 5.10
CA VAL A 98 -10.37 -4.33 4.31
C VAL A 98 -10.06 -4.05 2.85
N GLU A 99 -10.81 -3.15 2.21
CA GLU A 99 -10.65 -2.83 0.78
C GLU A 99 -9.26 -2.25 0.48
N SER A 100 -8.76 -1.35 1.33
CA SER A 100 -7.42 -0.77 1.18
C SER A 100 -6.34 -1.84 1.24
N THR A 101 -6.45 -2.80 2.17
CA THR A 101 -5.48 -3.89 2.32
C THR A 101 -5.56 -4.87 1.16
N ILE A 102 -6.75 -5.17 0.62
CA ILE A 102 -6.89 -5.98 -0.60
C ILE A 102 -6.15 -5.32 -1.76
N LYS A 103 -6.35 -4.01 -2.00
CA LYS A 103 -5.65 -3.26 -3.04
C LYS A 103 -4.13 -3.23 -2.80
N ALA A 104 -3.71 -3.14 -1.54
CA ALA A 104 -2.30 -3.19 -1.19
C ALA A 104 -1.68 -4.57 -1.53
N ILE A 105 -2.37 -5.67 -1.25
CA ILE A 105 -1.95 -7.03 -1.63
C ILE A 105 -1.84 -7.15 -3.16
N GLU A 106 -2.78 -6.60 -3.91
CA GLU A 106 -2.81 -6.65 -5.38
C GLU A 106 -1.69 -5.84 -6.05
N ALA A 107 -1.14 -4.85 -5.36
CA ALA A 107 -0.07 -4.02 -5.88
C ALA A 107 1.27 -4.79 -6.07
N PHE A 108 1.45 -5.94 -5.42
CA PHE A 108 2.68 -6.71 -5.47
C PHE A 108 2.49 -8.04 -6.21
N LYS A 109 3.46 -8.39 -7.08
CA LYS A 109 3.45 -9.66 -7.84
C LYS A 109 4.27 -10.76 -7.18
N ASN A 110 5.26 -10.40 -6.36
CA ASN A 110 6.13 -11.33 -5.64
C ASN A 110 5.44 -11.93 -4.40
N LYS A 111 6.13 -12.80 -3.67
CA LYS A 111 5.69 -13.39 -2.41
C LYS A 111 5.43 -12.30 -1.38
N ILE A 112 4.27 -12.32 -0.75
CA ILE A 112 3.87 -11.36 0.27
C ILE A 112 3.87 -12.03 1.63
N ILE A 113 4.46 -11.35 2.62
CA ILE A 113 4.30 -11.59 4.04
C ILE A 113 3.51 -10.41 4.58
N LEU A 114 2.27 -10.64 4.98
CA LEU A 114 1.37 -9.59 5.45
C LEU A 114 1.47 -9.41 6.95
N ILE A 115 1.51 -8.17 7.42
CA ILE A 115 1.30 -7.81 8.83
C ILE A 115 -0.06 -7.12 8.90
N ALA A 116 -1.04 -7.74 9.59
CA ALA A 116 -2.42 -7.25 9.66
C ALA A 116 -2.97 -7.26 11.10
N GLY A 117 -4.01 -6.46 11.34
CA GLY A 117 -4.69 -6.36 12.62
C GLY A 117 -4.52 -5.01 13.30
N GLY A 118 -5.26 -4.82 14.38
CA GLY A 118 -5.40 -3.59 15.16
C GLY A 118 -6.74 -3.57 15.87
N GLU A 119 -7.40 -2.42 15.94
CA GLU A 119 -8.65 -2.21 16.67
C GLU A 119 -9.80 -3.07 16.12
N ASN A 120 -10.59 -3.65 17.02
CA ASN A 120 -11.74 -4.46 16.66
C ASN A 120 -12.98 -3.60 16.37
N LYS A 121 -13.32 -3.44 15.09
CA LYS A 121 -14.53 -2.71 14.63
C LYS A 121 -15.68 -3.60 14.21
N LYS A 122 -15.64 -4.91 14.48
CA LYS A 122 -16.66 -5.89 14.05
C LYS A 122 -16.93 -5.84 12.54
N ILE A 123 -15.88 -5.79 11.73
CA ILE A 123 -15.96 -5.73 10.27
C ILE A 123 -15.99 -7.16 9.73
N CYS A 124 -16.78 -7.38 8.67
CA CYS A 124 -16.71 -8.62 7.90
C CYS A 124 -15.40 -8.69 7.15
N ASN A 125 -14.64 -9.76 7.35
CA ASN A 125 -13.30 -9.94 6.76
C ASN A 125 -13.28 -10.99 5.64
N ASP A 126 -14.43 -11.54 5.21
CA ASP A 126 -14.51 -12.66 4.27
C ASP A 126 -13.72 -12.42 2.98
N GLU A 127 -13.82 -11.21 2.40
CA GLU A 127 -13.09 -10.85 1.19
C GLU A 127 -11.58 -10.77 1.44
N LEU A 128 -11.17 -10.24 2.60
CA LEU A 128 -9.75 -10.17 2.99
C LEU A 128 -9.19 -11.58 3.17
N ILE A 129 -9.89 -12.45 3.89
CA ILE A 129 -9.48 -13.84 4.14
C ILE A 129 -9.35 -14.61 2.83
N LYS A 130 -10.28 -14.44 1.91
CA LYS A 130 -10.19 -15.00 0.56
C LYS A 130 -8.94 -14.51 -0.17
N LYS A 131 -8.68 -13.20 -0.18
CA LYS A 131 -7.52 -12.61 -0.82
C LYS A 131 -6.21 -13.07 -0.18
N ILE A 132 -6.16 -13.18 1.15
CA ILE A 132 -5.01 -13.74 1.87
C ILE A 132 -4.73 -15.15 1.39
N ASN A 133 -5.74 -16.02 1.31
CA ASN A 133 -5.57 -17.41 0.88
C ASN A 133 -5.05 -17.53 -0.56
N GLU A 134 -5.45 -16.60 -1.44
CA GLU A 134 -5.06 -16.58 -2.85
C GLU A 134 -3.63 -16.07 -3.08
N ARG A 135 -3.19 -15.06 -2.31
CA ARG A 135 -2.03 -14.23 -2.67
C ARG A 135 -0.95 -14.09 -1.61
N VAL A 136 -1.25 -14.38 -0.34
CA VAL A 136 -0.33 -14.13 0.77
C VAL A 136 0.38 -15.42 1.17
N GLY A 137 1.70 -15.39 1.26
CA GLY A 137 2.51 -16.55 1.62
C GLY A 137 2.53 -16.83 3.12
N PHE A 138 2.47 -15.77 3.94
CA PHE A 138 2.45 -15.86 5.41
C PHE A 138 1.82 -14.60 6.02
N VAL A 139 1.15 -14.73 7.18
CA VAL A 139 0.51 -13.62 7.88
C VAL A 139 1.02 -13.49 9.31
N TYR A 140 1.44 -12.30 9.69
CA TYR A 140 1.62 -11.91 11.07
C TYR A 140 0.42 -11.10 11.54
N LEU A 141 -0.13 -11.46 12.69
CA LEU A 141 -1.31 -10.82 13.26
C LEU A 141 -0.93 -10.04 14.51
N ILE A 142 -1.51 -8.84 14.62
CA ILE A 142 -1.32 -7.92 15.74
C ILE A 142 -2.66 -7.38 16.24
N GLY A 143 -2.66 -6.80 17.45
CA GLY A 143 -3.80 -6.10 18.01
C GLY A 143 -5.00 -6.98 18.33
N GLU A 144 -6.10 -6.33 18.66
CA GLU A 144 -7.34 -6.97 19.08
C GLU A 144 -7.97 -7.86 17.99
N THR A 145 -7.90 -7.45 16.73
CA THR A 145 -8.42 -8.22 15.59
C THR A 145 -7.58 -9.44 15.25
N GLY A 146 -6.37 -9.55 15.80
CA GLY A 146 -5.49 -10.67 15.48
C GLY A 146 -6.09 -12.05 15.76
N ALA A 147 -6.78 -12.22 16.89
CA ALA A 147 -7.46 -13.47 17.23
C ALA A 147 -8.63 -13.78 16.29
N ILE A 148 -9.41 -12.77 15.93
CA ILE A 148 -10.57 -12.91 15.03
C ILE A 148 -10.12 -13.34 13.64
N LEU A 149 -9.10 -12.67 13.08
CA LEU A 149 -8.55 -13.02 11.77
C LEU A 149 -7.96 -14.44 11.78
N ALA A 150 -7.31 -14.85 12.89
CA ALA A 150 -6.81 -16.20 13.05
C ALA A 150 -7.92 -17.24 12.96
N GLU A 151 -9.02 -17.06 13.71
CA GLU A 151 -10.18 -17.95 13.68
C GLU A 151 -10.82 -18.04 12.28
N GLU A 152 -10.95 -16.92 11.59
CA GLU A 152 -11.52 -16.88 10.24
C GLU A 152 -10.60 -17.58 9.23
N MET A 153 -9.29 -17.40 9.33
CA MET A 153 -8.31 -18.12 8.50
C MET A 153 -8.35 -19.64 8.77
N GLU A 154 -8.48 -20.07 10.03
CA GLU A 154 -8.58 -21.49 10.37
C GLU A 154 -9.83 -22.15 9.78
N LYS A 155 -10.98 -21.46 9.76
CA LYS A 155 -12.22 -21.96 9.17
C LYS A 155 -12.07 -22.34 7.70
N ILE A 156 -11.19 -21.65 6.95
CA ILE A 156 -10.90 -21.96 5.55
C ILE A 156 -9.66 -22.86 5.36
N GLY A 157 -9.04 -23.32 6.47
CA GLY A 157 -7.85 -24.17 6.44
C GLY A 157 -6.54 -23.46 6.18
N TYR A 158 -6.48 -22.13 6.24
CA TYR A 158 -5.25 -21.37 6.10
C TYR A 158 -4.46 -21.39 7.42
N LYS A 159 -3.30 -22.04 7.42
CA LYS A 159 -2.46 -22.26 8.63
C LYS A 159 -1.13 -21.50 8.63
N LYS A 160 -0.88 -20.69 7.62
CA LYS A 160 0.40 -19.98 7.45
C LYS A 160 0.36 -18.62 8.14
N TYR A 161 0.16 -18.61 9.45
CA TYR A 161 0.15 -17.37 10.22
C TYR A 161 0.75 -17.53 11.62
N LYS A 162 1.11 -16.41 12.24
CA LYS A 162 1.43 -16.29 13.66
C LYS A 162 0.70 -15.07 14.25
N ASN A 163 0.00 -15.25 15.36
CA ASN A 163 -0.55 -14.14 16.13
C ASN A 163 0.41 -13.76 17.25
N LEU A 164 1.14 -12.66 17.10
CA LEU A 164 2.16 -12.20 18.05
C LEU A 164 1.74 -10.96 18.83
N GLY A 165 0.61 -10.35 18.47
CA GLY A 165 -0.04 -9.27 19.20
C GLY A 165 0.60 -7.89 19.00
N THR A 166 1.92 -7.75 18.83
CA THR A 166 2.59 -6.46 18.70
C THR A 166 3.57 -6.41 17.53
N LEU A 167 3.81 -5.21 16.96
CA LEU A 167 4.78 -4.99 15.89
C LEU A 167 6.21 -5.39 16.30
N GLU A 168 6.60 -5.13 17.53
CA GLU A 168 7.94 -5.45 18.02
C GLU A 168 8.19 -6.97 17.98
N LYS A 169 7.25 -7.76 18.51
CA LYS A 169 7.36 -9.23 18.48
C LYS A 169 7.37 -9.78 17.04
N VAL A 170 6.57 -9.20 16.16
CA VAL A 170 6.56 -9.56 14.73
C VAL A 170 7.93 -9.32 14.10
N LEU A 171 8.52 -8.15 14.31
CA LEU A 171 9.82 -7.81 13.70
C LEU A 171 10.98 -8.61 14.29
N VAL A 172 10.90 -8.99 15.56
CA VAL A 172 11.87 -9.92 16.16
C VAL A 172 11.74 -11.30 15.53
N ASP A 173 10.53 -11.84 15.39
CA ASP A 173 10.31 -13.15 14.75
C ASP A 173 10.74 -13.14 13.26
N ILE A 174 10.48 -12.04 12.55
CA ILE A 174 10.96 -11.84 11.16
C ILE A 174 12.49 -11.88 11.11
N LYS A 175 13.18 -11.18 12.04
CA LYS A 175 14.65 -11.17 12.08
C LYS A 175 15.24 -12.56 12.30
N GLU A 176 14.62 -13.35 13.16
CA GLU A 176 15.13 -14.66 13.58
C GLU A 176 14.79 -15.80 12.61
N ASN A 177 13.64 -15.72 11.93
CA ASN A 177 13.08 -16.85 11.20
C ASN A 177 12.92 -16.63 9.69
N LEU A 178 13.12 -15.40 9.17
CA LEU A 178 12.92 -15.12 7.75
C LEU A 178 14.23 -15.18 6.97
N ASP A 179 14.21 -15.86 5.83
CA ASP A 179 15.27 -15.76 4.85
C ASP A 179 15.08 -14.49 4.00
N PHE A 180 16.01 -13.54 4.15
CA PHE A 180 15.99 -12.28 3.42
C PHE A 180 16.56 -12.38 2.00
N GLU A 181 17.13 -13.51 1.61
CA GLU A 181 17.57 -13.76 0.23
C GLU A 181 16.40 -14.01 -0.72
N ASP A 182 15.26 -14.46 -0.19
CA ASP A 182 14.03 -14.61 -0.95
C ASP A 182 13.55 -13.24 -1.48
N SER A 183 13.17 -13.20 -2.76
CA SER A 183 12.48 -12.03 -3.34
C SER A 183 11.04 -11.95 -2.82
N GLN A 184 10.82 -11.14 -1.81
CA GLN A 184 9.53 -11.02 -1.12
C GLN A 184 9.27 -9.62 -0.59
N THR A 185 8.01 -9.36 -0.25
CA THR A 185 7.57 -8.10 0.34
C THR A 185 6.98 -8.33 1.73
N ILE A 186 7.52 -7.65 2.73
CA ILE A 186 6.88 -7.49 4.04
C ILE A 186 5.92 -6.31 3.91
N LEU A 187 4.64 -6.61 3.79
CA LEU A 187 3.58 -5.62 3.64
C LEU A 187 2.90 -5.36 4.98
N PHE A 188 3.13 -4.19 5.55
CA PHE A 188 2.38 -3.74 6.71
C PHE A 188 1.13 -2.99 6.25
N SER A 189 0.01 -3.69 6.11
CA SER A 189 -1.32 -3.14 5.74
C SER A 189 -2.37 -3.74 6.68
N PRO A 190 -2.71 -3.02 7.76
CA PRO A 190 -3.39 -3.58 8.92
C PRO A 190 -4.85 -3.99 8.71
N ALA A 191 -5.54 -3.48 7.70
CA ALA A 191 -6.99 -3.64 7.44
C ALA A 191 -7.91 -3.02 8.51
N THR A 192 -7.38 -2.48 9.60
CA THR A 192 -8.12 -1.94 10.73
C THR A 192 -7.54 -0.64 11.24
N ALA A 193 -8.31 0.11 12.01
CA ALA A 193 -7.81 1.28 12.72
C ALA A 193 -6.75 0.88 13.77
N SER A 194 -6.08 1.87 14.35
CA SER A 194 -4.88 1.68 15.18
C SER A 194 -5.11 1.95 16.66
N PHE A 195 -6.33 2.34 17.06
CA PHE A 195 -6.60 2.92 18.38
C PHE A 195 -6.52 1.93 19.55
N ASP A 196 -6.33 0.64 19.27
CA ASP A 196 -6.06 -0.38 20.29
C ASP A 196 -4.65 -0.26 20.88
N GLN A 197 -3.65 0.16 20.08
CA GLN A 197 -2.24 0.21 20.49
C GLN A 197 -1.55 1.56 20.20
N PHE A 198 -2.15 2.42 19.38
CA PHE A 198 -1.55 3.66 18.90
C PHE A 198 -2.58 4.79 18.87
N LYS A 199 -2.14 6.04 18.94
CA LYS A 199 -3.03 7.22 18.89
C LYS A 199 -3.71 7.38 17.53
N ASN A 200 -3.02 7.01 16.46
CA ASN A 200 -3.50 7.13 15.08
C ASN A 200 -2.65 6.24 14.16
N PHE A 201 -3.01 6.18 12.88
CA PHE A 201 -2.28 5.38 11.90
C PHE A 201 -0.89 5.95 11.58
N GLU A 202 -0.69 7.25 11.72
CA GLU A 202 0.60 7.92 11.51
C GLU A 202 1.61 7.46 12.56
N GLU A 203 1.24 7.47 13.84
CA GLU A 203 2.08 6.97 14.93
C GLU A 203 2.39 5.48 14.72
N ARG A 204 1.40 4.66 14.38
CA ARG A 204 1.57 3.24 14.08
C ARG A 204 2.57 3.01 12.95
N GLY A 205 2.44 3.75 11.86
CA GLY A 205 3.35 3.65 10.73
C GLY A 205 4.77 4.14 11.05
N LYS A 206 4.90 5.20 11.84
CA LYS A 206 6.18 5.71 12.32
C LYS A 206 6.89 4.68 13.21
N ILE A 207 6.18 4.12 14.18
CA ILE A 207 6.72 3.08 15.07
C ILE A 207 7.14 1.84 14.28
N PHE A 208 6.37 1.42 13.27
CA PHE A 208 6.77 0.33 12.39
C PHE A 208 8.13 0.60 11.71
N LYS A 209 8.33 1.81 11.15
CA LYS A 209 9.60 2.20 10.53
C LYS A 209 10.76 2.25 11.54
N GLU A 210 10.53 2.83 12.71
CA GLU A 210 11.54 2.94 13.77
C GLU A 210 11.97 1.56 14.29
N LEU A 211 11.02 0.68 14.58
CA LEU A 211 11.31 -0.68 15.04
C LEU A 211 12.01 -1.51 13.96
N THR A 212 11.58 -1.40 12.70
CA THR A 212 12.24 -2.07 11.57
C THR A 212 13.70 -1.65 11.49
N ASN A 213 13.98 -0.36 11.53
CA ASN A 213 15.36 0.14 11.51
C ASN A 213 16.16 -0.32 12.73
N LYS A 214 15.58 -0.28 13.94
CA LYS A 214 16.27 -0.67 15.19
C LYS A 214 16.59 -2.16 15.22
N ILE A 215 15.65 -3.01 14.78
CA ILE A 215 15.75 -4.48 14.92
C ILE A 215 16.53 -5.10 13.76
N LEU A 216 16.32 -4.60 12.53
CA LEU A 216 16.82 -5.24 11.31
C LEU A 216 18.10 -4.61 10.74
N ARG A 217 18.46 -3.38 11.10
CA ARG A 217 19.82 -2.88 10.80
C ARG A 217 20.80 -3.69 11.64
N GLU A 218 21.77 -4.28 10.98
CA GLU A 218 22.93 -4.82 11.65
C GLU A 218 23.62 -3.66 12.36
N ASN A 219 23.95 -3.82 13.65
CA ASN A 219 24.84 -2.90 14.32
C ASN A 219 26.11 -2.81 13.45
N GLN A 220 26.31 -1.69 12.80
CA GLN A 220 27.64 -1.33 12.34
C GLN A 220 28.44 -1.16 13.62
N ILE A 221 29.10 -2.23 14.03
CA ILE A 221 30.17 -2.14 15.01
C ILE A 221 31.21 -1.30 14.30
N GLU A 222 31.30 -0.03 14.69
CA GLU A 222 32.43 0.81 14.34
C GLU A 222 33.69 0.03 14.76
N ARG A 223 34.45 -0.40 13.73
CA ARG A 223 35.81 -0.90 13.90
C ARG A 223 36.78 0.24 13.76
#